data_b93e305a95c77059c9512106cfefdb70
#
_entry.id   b93e305a95c77059c9512106cfefdb70
#
_cell.length_a   1.000
_cell.length_b   1.000
_cell.length_c   1.000
_cell.angle_alpha   90.00
_cell.angle_beta   90.00
_cell.angle_gamma   90.00
#
_symmetry.space_group_name_H-M   'P 1'
#
loop_
_entity.id
_entity.type
_entity.pdbx_description
1 polymer ?
#
loop_
_entity_poly.entity_id
_entity_poly.type
_entity_poly.pdbx_seq_one_letter_code
_entity_poly.pdbx_strand_id
1 'polypeptide(L)'
;MTGSSSSQSSQQGKNACAGNSPVRAGTTQNQVVAVPPAVARGQHTRTYLVHTPAQYTSRTPVPVIIIFHGHGGTASDAEQGTGFSQLADKEHFIAVYPQGLPDDQQLPMWASIGPYDYNIDETVFMNNMLDKLSKDFCIDSQRIYATGFSNGGGMSGFVACQLSTRIAAVSPISGNYYPLQAGCHPRRPVPMLEIHGSADPIVPYNGISAKVNPQWPLPAVQDWLHEWAQRNGCTQGPEVFARDKNSTGFRWTGCHQDASILHYRIEGGGHSIPATIGNLPTEQVIWNFFKLHSLSGPAS
;
A
#
# COMPACT_ATOMS: atom_id res chain seq x y z
N MET A 1 7.78 -60.05 11.19
CA MET A 1 8.57 -58.99 10.55
C MET A 1 7.65 -57.79 10.39
N THR A 2 7.72 -56.90 11.38
CA THR A 2 6.86 -55.70 11.44
C THR A 2 7.69 -54.52 10.97
N GLY A 3 7.35 -54.00 9.81
CA GLY A 3 7.98 -52.79 9.26
C GLY A 3 7.28 -51.54 9.78
N SER A 4 7.92 -50.80 10.65
CA SER A 4 7.53 -49.46 11.07
C SER A 4 7.88 -48.46 10.00
N SER A 5 6.88 -47.88 9.34
CA SER A 5 7.05 -46.71 8.51
C SER A 5 7.03 -45.45 9.37
N SER A 6 8.20 -44.88 9.59
CA SER A 6 8.34 -43.55 10.18
C SER A 6 7.91 -42.45 9.20
N SER A 7 6.80 -41.82 9.49
CA SER A 7 6.38 -40.60 8.85
C SER A 7 7.34 -39.46 9.24
N GLN A 8 8.23 -39.08 8.33
CA GLN A 8 8.99 -37.84 8.46
C GLN A 8 8.04 -36.68 8.18
N SER A 9 7.61 -36.01 9.25
CA SER A 9 7.01 -34.68 9.14
C SER A 9 8.08 -33.71 8.67
N SER A 10 7.92 -33.20 7.45
CA SER A 10 8.72 -32.10 6.91
C SER A 10 8.43 -30.83 7.73
N GLN A 11 9.22 -30.61 8.77
CA GLN A 11 9.39 -29.26 9.32
C GLN A 11 10.15 -28.45 8.27
N GLN A 12 9.41 -27.73 7.41
CA GLN A 12 10.00 -26.61 6.68
C GLN A 12 10.43 -25.58 7.72
N GLY A 13 11.73 -25.55 7.97
CA GLY A 13 12.35 -24.63 8.91
C GLY A 13 12.00 -23.19 8.53
N LYS A 14 11.45 -22.46 9.49
CA LYS A 14 11.41 -21.00 9.46
C LYS A 14 12.83 -20.54 9.18
N ASN A 15 13.10 -20.05 7.98
CA ASN A 15 14.41 -19.49 7.65
C ASN A 15 14.66 -18.34 8.62
N ALA A 16 15.62 -18.54 9.51
CA ALA A 16 16.11 -17.47 10.37
C ALA A 16 16.58 -16.35 9.43
N CYS A 17 16.17 -15.12 9.70
CA CYS A 17 16.59 -13.99 8.92
C CYS A 17 18.11 -13.87 8.91
N ALA A 18 18.71 -13.95 7.74
CA ALA A 18 20.16 -13.85 7.55
C ALA A 18 20.67 -12.39 7.56
N GLY A 19 19.82 -11.43 7.90
CA GLY A 19 20.15 -10.00 7.86
C GLY A 19 21.11 -9.61 8.99
N ASN A 20 22.34 -9.28 8.64
CA ASN A 20 23.42 -8.91 9.54
C ASN A 20 23.69 -7.41 9.63
N SER A 21 22.81 -6.55 9.15
CA SER A 21 23.03 -5.10 9.33
C SER A 21 22.70 -4.72 10.77
N PRO A 22 23.58 -3.97 11.46
CA PRO A 22 23.29 -3.41 12.77
C PRO A 22 22.24 -2.31 12.60
N VAL A 23 20.97 -2.71 12.56
CA VAL A 23 19.83 -1.81 12.48
C VAL A 23 19.53 -1.30 13.88
N ARG A 24 19.51 0.01 14.06
CA ARG A 24 19.14 0.64 15.32
C ARG A 24 17.62 0.67 15.46
N ALA A 25 17.10 -0.14 16.38
CA ALA A 25 15.67 -0.19 16.70
C ALA A 25 15.13 1.17 17.20
N GLY A 26 13.86 1.47 16.95
CA GLY A 26 13.20 2.71 17.35
C GLY A 26 13.75 3.95 16.63
N THR A 27 14.24 3.80 15.40
CA THR A 27 14.81 4.94 14.66
C THR A 27 14.41 4.92 13.20
N THR A 28 14.30 6.13 12.62
CA THR A 28 14.14 6.32 11.18
C THR A 28 15.50 6.52 10.52
N GLN A 29 15.76 5.77 9.46
CA GLN A 29 17.02 5.77 8.74
C GLN A 29 16.79 6.01 7.25
N ASN A 30 17.67 6.80 6.62
CA ASN A 30 17.69 6.96 5.18
C ASN A 30 18.36 5.75 4.52
N GLN A 31 17.74 5.25 3.47
CA GLN A 31 18.21 4.13 2.65
C GLN A 31 18.31 4.56 1.19
N VAL A 32 19.21 3.91 0.46
CA VAL A 32 19.43 4.14 -0.96
C VAL A 32 19.37 2.80 -1.70
N VAL A 33 18.71 2.78 -2.83
CA VAL A 33 18.66 1.62 -3.72
C VAL A 33 19.04 2.02 -5.14
N ALA A 34 19.83 1.18 -5.80
CA ALA A 34 20.22 1.37 -7.19
C ALA A 34 19.01 1.13 -8.12
N VAL A 35 18.92 1.95 -9.16
CA VAL A 35 17.92 1.82 -10.23
C VAL A 35 18.58 2.06 -11.59
N PRO A 36 18.08 1.46 -12.69
CA PRO A 36 18.56 1.79 -14.03
C PRO A 36 18.20 3.23 -14.40
N PRO A 37 19.17 4.06 -14.86
CA PRO A 37 18.91 5.47 -15.19
C PRO A 37 17.85 5.66 -16.27
N ALA A 38 17.72 4.71 -17.20
CA ALA A 38 16.78 4.76 -18.31
C ALA A 38 15.31 4.81 -17.86
N VAL A 39 15.00 4.30 -16.66
CA VAL A 39 13.64 4.25 -16.08
C VAL A 39 13.49 5.11 -14.83
N ALA A 40 14.42 6.02 -14.59
CA ALA A 40 14.45 6.89 -13.41
C ALA A 40 14.94 8.31 -13.73
N ARG A 41 14.59 8.84 -14.90
CA ARG A 41 14.99 10.20 -15.37
C ARG A 41 16.50 10.47 -15.24
N GLY A 42 17.34 9.46 -15.55
CA GLY A 42 18.79 9.58 -15.44
C GLY A 42 19.36 9.38 -14.02
N GLN A 43 18.52 9.20 -13.01
CA GLN A 43 18.99 8.90 -11.66
C GLN A 43 19.50 7.46 -11.57
N HIS A 44 20.65 7.26 -10.93
CA HIS A 44 21.22 5.93 -10.69
C HIS A 44 20.73 5.29 -9.39
N THR A 45 20.10 6.09 -8.53
CA THR A 45 19.62 5.67 -7.22
C THR A 45 18.30 6.35 -6.87
N ARG A 46 17.49 5.66 -6.05
CA ARG A 46 16.31 6.22 -5.37
C ARG A 46 16.49 6.09 -3.87
N THR A 47 15.83 6.94 -3.12
CA THR A 47 15.90 6.96 -1.66
C THR A 47 14.57 6.59 -1.03
N TYR A 48 14.64 6.14 0.23
CA TYR A 48 13.46 5.89 1.08
C TYR A 48 13.88 5.95 2.54
N LEU A 49 12.95 6.29 3.43
CA LEU A 49 13.15 6.19 4.86
C LEU A 49 12.61 4.85 5.37
N VAL A 50 13.28 4.28 6.36
CA VAL A 50 12.87 3.07 7.06
C VAL A 50 12.82 3.37 8.55
N HIS A 51 11.64 3.28 9.14
CA HIS A 51 11.46 3.28 10.59
C HIS A 51 11.35 1.84 11.08
N THR A 52 12.27 1.43 11.93
CA THR A 52 12.22 0.12 12.60
C THR A 52 11.61 0.26 13.97
N PRO A 53 10.68 -0.64 14.38
CA PRO A 53 10.01 -0.51 15.68
C PRO A 53 11.01 -0.61 16.85
N ALA A 54 10.67 0.01 17.97
CA ALA A 54 11.52 0.09 19.16
C ALA A 54 11.99 -1.29 19.69
N GLN A 55 11.22 -2.34 19.42
CA GLN A 55 11.53 -3.72 19.84
C GLN A 55 12.03 -4.60 18.67
N TYR A 56 12.42 -3.98 17.54
CA TYR A 56 12.91 -4.72 16.40
C TYR A 56 14.16 -5.54 16.74
N THR A 57 14.15 -6.78 16.28
CA THR A 57 15.32 -7.66 16.28
C THR A 57 15.54 -8.27 14.89
N SER A 58 16.78 -8.53 14.52
CA SER A 58 17.12 -9.20 13.27
C SER A 58 16.79 -10.71 13.26
N ARG A 59 16.06 -11.21 14.25
CA ARG A 59 15.76 -12.65 14.41
C ARG A 59 14.30 -13.00 14.21
N THR A 60 13.40 -12.03 14.36
CA THR A 60 11.95 -12.26 14.28
C THR A 60 11.41 -11.49 13.08
N PRO A 61 10.85 -12.17 12.08
CA PRO A 61 10.26 -11.52 10.93
C PRO A 61 9.10 -10.61 11.34
N VAL A 62 9.11 -9.36 10.86
CA VAL A 62 8.05 -8.37 11.13
C VAL A 62 7.38 -7.92 9.83
N PRO A 63 6.08 -7.57 9.86
CA PRO A 63 5.39 -7.01 8.72
C PRO A 63 6.02 -5.70 8.24
N VAL A 64 5.72 -5.31 7.01
CA VAL A 64 6.15 -4.04 6.42
C VAL A 64 4.93 -3.27 5.93
N ILE A 65 4.87 -1.98 6.23
CA ILE A 65 3.91 -1.05 5.61
C ILE A 65 4.71 -0.03 4.80
N ILE A 66 4.35 0.13 3.52
CA ILE A 66 4.91 1.13 2.61
C ILE A 66 3.93 2.29 2.56
N ILE A 67 4.39 3.51 2.84
CA ILE A 67 3.56 4.71 2.94
C ILE A 67 4.01 5.72 1.88
N PHE A 68 3.20 5.94 0.85
CA PHE A 68 3.49 6.86 -0.25
C PHE A 68 2.98 8.26 0.07
N HIS A 69 3.86 9.27 -0.08
CA HIS A 69 3.48 10.69 0.02
C HIS A 69 2.62 11.14 -1.17
N GLY A 70 1.89 12.24 -1.02
CA GLY A 70 1.14 12.88 -2.11
C GLY A 70 2.07 13.66 -3.06
N HIS A 71 1.50 14.16 -4.17
CA HIS A 71 2.22 15.03 -5.10
C HIS A 71 2.75 16.28 -4.38
N GLY A 72 4.01 16.62 -4.61
CA GLY A 72 4.71 17.72 -3.97
C GLY A 72 5.18 17.43 -2.53
N GLY A 73 4.79 16.29 -1.94
CA GLY A 73 5.25 15.86 -0.62
C GLY A 73 6.57 15.08 -0.69
N THR A 74 7.11 14.75 0.48
CA THR A 74 8.36 14.00 0.62
C THR A 74 8.17 12.76 1.50
N ALA A 75 9.16 11.86 1.48
CA ALA A 75 9.24 10.74 2.41
C ALA A 75 9.20 11.21 3.88
N SER A 76 9.84 12.34 4.18
CA SER A 76 9.85 12.95 5.52
C SER A 76 8.47 13.48 5.93
N ASP A 77 7.74 14.12 5.00
CA ASP A 77 6.38 14.59 5.29
C ASP A 77 5.44 13.40 5.59
N ALA A 78 5.56 12.31 4.84
CA ALA A 78 4.78 11.10 5.10
C ALA A 78 5.17 10.45 6.45
N GLU A 79 6.44 10.42 6.79
CA GLU A 79 6.94 9.89 8.07
C GLU A 79 6.40 10.69 9.26
N GLN A 80 6.48 12.02 9.19
CA GLN A 80 6.07 12.90 10.29
C GLN A 80 4.56 13.10 10.40
N GLY A 81 3.85 13.05 9.25
CA GLY A 81 2.45 13.45 9.16
C GLY A 81 1.42 12.32 9.28
N THR A 82 1.83 11.05 9.17
CA THR A 82 0.86 9.95 9.04
C THR A 82 0.67 9.09 10.29
N GLY A 83 1.52 9.23 11.32
CA GLY A 83 1.44 8.46 12.56
C GLY A 83 1.92 7.00 12.46
N PHE A 84 2.36 6.54 11.28
CA PHE A 84 2.76 5.14 11.11
C PHE A 84 4.06 4.76 11.83
N SER A 85 5.00 5.69 12.04
CA SER A 85 6.21 5.40 12.83
C SER A 85 5.88 5.12 14.29
N GLN A 86 5.00 5.92 14.90
CA GLN A 86 4.54 5.72 16.28
C GLN A 86 3.70 4.43 16.40
N LEU A 87 2.89 4.14 15.39
CA LEU A 87 2.12 2.91 15.34
C LEU A 87 3.02 1.68 15.15
N ALA A 88 4.10 1.80 14.37
CA ALA A 88 5.08 0.75 14.16
C ALA A 88 5.76 0.33 15.47
N ASP A 89 6.11 1.30 16.33
CA ASP A 89 6.66 1.03 17.66
C ASP A 89 5.69 0.24 18.56
N LYS A 90 4.39 0.52 18.44
CA LYS A 90 3.35 -0.11 19.23
C LYS A 90 2.97 -1.50 18.70
N GLU A 91 2.85 -1.65 17.39
CA GLU A 91 2.26 -2.82 16.73
C GLU A 91 3.32 -3.74 16.07
N HIS A 92 4.61 -3.41 16.19
CA HIS A 92 5.77 -4.22 15.78
C HIS A 92 5.85 -4.53 14.27
N PHE A 93 5.76 -3.51 13.42
CA PHE A 93 6.04 -3.58 11.99
C PHE A 93 7.11 -2.56 11.57
N ILE A 94 7.69 -2.72 10.39
CA ILE A 94 8.57 -1.73 9.77
C ILE A 94 7.73 -0.80 8.92
N ALA A 95 7.86 0.53 9.14
CA ALA A 95 7.28 1.54 8.25
C ALA A 95 8.32 2.04 7.25
N VAL A 96 7.95 2.04 5.96
CA VAL A 96 8.82 2.42 4.84
C VAL A 96 8.19 3.58 4.09
N TYR A 97 8.96 4.66 3.90
CA TYR A 97 8.51 5.88 3.25
C TYR A 97 9.38 6.14 2.01
N PRO A 98 8.98 5.64 0.83
CA PRO A 98 9.73 5.88 -0.39
C PRO A 98 9.66 7.35 -0.81
N GLN A 99 10.71 7.82 -1.52
CA GLN A 99 10.78 9.15 -2.11
C GLN A 99 10.46 9.09 -3.59
N GLY A 100 9.43 9.83 -4.02
CA GLY A 100 9.08 10.04 -5.41
C GLY A 100 10.14 10.86 -6.15
N LEU A 101 10.21 10.73 -7.48
CA LEU A 101 11.05 11.57 -8.32
C LEU A 101 10.35 12.90 -8.63
N PRO A 102 11.10 13.98 -8.92
CA PRO A 102 10.50 15.25 -9.26
C PRO A 102 9.85 15.22 -10.64
N ASP A 103 8.72 15.91 -10.80
CA ASP A 103 8.13 16.28 -12.09
C ASP A 103 8.89 17.42 -12.78
N ASP A 104 8.32 18.00 -13.82
CA ASP A 104 8.94 19.13 -14.54
C ASP A 104 8.92 20.44 -13.74
N GLN A 105 8.10 20.53 -12.70
CA GLN A 105 8.05 21.65 -11.76
C GLN A 105 8.94 21.41 -10.52
N GLN A 106 9.74 20.35 -10.51
CA GLN A 106 10.58 19.92 -9.39
C GLN A 106 9.79 19.48 -8.14
N LEU A 107 8.52 19.09 -8.32
CA LEU A 107 7.69 18.57 -7.24
C LEU A 107 7.77 17.02 -7.21
N PRO A 108 8.09 16.40 -6.07
CA PRO A 108 8.13 14.94 -5.97
C PRO A 108 6.76 14.31 -6.26
N MET A 109 6.75 13.24 -7.06
CA MET A 109 5.51 12.56 -7.45
C MET A 109 5.76 11.07 -7.73
N TRP A 110 4.69 10.31 -7.88
CA TRP A 110 4.67 8.93 -8.34
C TRP A 110 4.22 8.92 -9.80
N ALA A 111 5.08 8.37 -10.63
CA ALA A 111 4.82 8.19 -12.06
C ALA A 111 4.02 6.90 -12.34
N SER A 112 3.82 6.63 -13.61
CA SER A 112 3.08 5.46 -14.12
C SER A 112 1.58 5.45 -13.78
N ILE A 113 1.05 6.58 -13.31
CA ILE A 113 -0.37 6.82 -13.06
C ILE A 113 -0.82 8.14 -13.69
N GLY A 114 -1.76 8.08 -14.63
CA GLY A 114 -2.37 9.25 -15.27
C GLY A 114 -1.37 10.14 -16.00
N PRO A 115 -1.44 11.47 -15.78
CA PRO A 115 -0.60 12.45 -16.47
C PRO A 115 0.88 12.45 -16.02
N TYR A 116 1.24 11.62 -15.09
CA TYR A 116 2.57 11.56 -14.47
C TYR A 116 3.49 10.52 -15.11
N ASP A 117 3.29 10.21 -16.40
CA ASP A 117 4.22 9.36 -17.16
C ASP A 117 5.41 10.19 -17.65
N TYR A 118 6.54 10.06 -16.97
CA TYR A 118 7.79 10.73 -17.27
C TYR A 118 8.92 9.78 -17.68
N ASN A 119 8.58 8.63 -18.28
CA ASN A 119 9.53 7.52 -18.53
C ASN A 119 10.16 7.02 -17.21
N ILE A 120 9.36 6.95 -16.15
CA ILE A 120 9.76 6.41 -14.86
C ILE A 120 9.02 5.08 -14.67
N ASP A 121 9.77 4.01 -14.40
CA ASP A 121 9.19 2.73 -14.04
C ASP A 121 9.22 2.53 -12.51
N GLU A 122 8.12 2.84 -11.86
CA GLU A 122 7.98 2.66 -10.42
C GLU A 122 7.99 1.17 -10.03
N THR A 123 7.65 0.25 -10.94
CA THR A 123 7.71 -1.19 -10.69
C THR A 123 9.14 -1.66 -10.45
N VAL A 124 10.10 -1.15 -11.24
CA VAL A 124 11.53 -1.44 -11.07
C VAL A 124 12.02 -0.92 -9.72
N PHE A 125 11.69 0.34 -9.39
CA PHE A 125 12.07 0.92 -8.09
C PHE A 125 11.51 0.11 -6.92
N MET A 126 10.22 -0.20 -6.95
CA MET A 126 9.55 -0.94 -5.89
C MET A 126 10.13 -2.35 -5.72
N ASN A 127 10.40 -3.08 -6.81
CA ASN A 127 11.03 -4.39 -6.73
C ASN A 127 12.42 -4.32 -6.10
N ASN A 128 13.27 -3.41 -6.57
CA ASN A 128 14.64 -3.25 -6.04
C ASN A 128 14.62 -2.83 -4.55
N MET A 129 13.69 -1.95 -4.16
CA MET A 129 13.50 -1.56 -2.76
C MET A 129 13.08 -2.74 -1.88
N LEU A 130 12.10 -3.54 -2.33
CA LEU A 130 11.61 -4.71 -1.60
C LEU A 130 12.70 -5.80 -1.48
N ASP A 131 13.50 -6.00 -2.52
CA ASP A 131 14.62 -6.95 -2.50
C ASP A 131 15.71 -6.49 -1.51
N LYS A 132 16.02 -5.19 -1.50
CA LYS A 132 16.95 -4.62 -0.52
C LYS A 132 16.42 -4.70 0.90
N LEU A 133 15.13 -4.39 1.13
CA LEU A 133 14.51 -4.54 2.45
C LEU A 133 14.59 -5.99 2.95
N SER A 134 14.30 -6.97 2.09
CA SER A 134 14.38 -8.40 2.43
C SER A 134 15.80 -8.86 2.74
N LYS A 135 16.81 -8.21 2.14
CA LYS A 135 18.23 -8.49 2.39
C LYS A 135 18.72 -7.86 3.69
N ASP A 136 18.32 -6.62 3.95
CA ASP A 136 18.90 -5.79 5.03
C ASP A 136 18.13 -5.93 6.34
N PHE A 137 16.84 -6.28 6.28
CA PHE A 137 15.96 -6.39 7.44
C PHE A 137 15.30 -7.76 7.54
N CYS A 138 14.98 -8.16 8.77
CA CYS A 138 14.20 -9.35 9.04
C CYS A 138 12.70 -9.06 8.84
N ILE A 139 12.25 -9.10 7.59
CA ILE A 139 10.86 -8.83 7.23
C ILE A 139 10.08 -10.12 6.98
N ASP A 140 8.79 -10.08 7.26
CA ASP A 140 7.84 -11.09 6.83
C ASP A 140 7.36 -10.78 5.40
N SER A 141 7.93 -11.47 4.42
CA SER A 141 7.58 -11.28 3.01
C SER A 141 6.14 -11.65 2.65
N GLN A 142 5.42 -12.34 3.53
CA GLN A 142 4.00 -12.64 3.35
C GLN A 142 3.11 -11.49 3.82
N ARG A 143 3.62 -10.54 4.60
CA ARG A 143 2.89 -9.44 5.20
C ARG A 143 3.51 -8.10 4.85
N ILE A 144 3.53 -7.77 3.56
CA ILE A 144 3.94 -6.47 3.02
C ILE A 144 2.70 -5.75 2.51
N TYR A 145 2.47 -4.55 2.99
CA TYR A 145 1.28 -3.74 2.72
C TYR A 145 1.66 -2.39 2.13
N ALA A 146 0.71 -1.73 1.47
CA ALA A 146 0.94 -0.41 0.93
C ALA A 146 -0.25 0.52 1.19
N THR A 147 0.06 1.75 1.56
CA THR A 147 -0.91 2.85 1.72
C THR A 147 -0.29 4.14 1.20
N GLY A 148 -1.11 5.16 1.00
CA GLY A 148 -0.63 6.47 0.59
C GLY A 148 -1.78 7.43 0.35
N PHE A 149 -1.46 8.71 0.24
CA PHE A 149 -2.43 9.79 0.11
C PHE A 149 -2.34 10.42 -1.28
N SER A 150 -3.49 10.79 -1.87
CA SER A 150 -3.55 11.55 -3.13
C SER A 150 -2.84 10.80 -4.27
N ASN A 151 -1.80 11.37 -4.88
CA ASN A 151 -0.93 10.69 -5.84
C ASN A 151 -0.31 9.40 -5.26
N GLY A 152 0.05 9.39 -3.96
CA GLY A 152 0.46 8.18 -3.24
C GLY A 152 -0.67 7.17 -3.04
N GLY A 153 -1.92 7.61 -2.93
CA GLY A 153 -3.10 6.75 -2.96
C GLY A 153 -3.26 6.04 -4.31
N GLY A 154 -3.07 6.80 -5.40
CA GLY A 154 -3.00 6.23 -6.75
C GLY A 154 -1.86 5.22 -6.89
N MET A 155 -0.67 5.53 -6.34
CA MET A 155 0.47 4.60 -6.31
C MET A 155 0.15 3.33 -5.52
N SER A 156 -0.64 3.40 -4.44
CA SER A 156 -1.12 2.22 -3.71
C SER A 156 -1.98 1.31 -4.59
N GLY A 157 -2.87 1.90 -5.40
CA GLY A 157 -3.64 1.16 -6.41
C GLY A 157 -2.77 0.56 -7.51
N PHE A 158 -1.73 1.30 -7.94
CA PHE A 158 -0.75 0.83 -8.93
C PHE A 158 0.01 -0.40 -8.43
N VAL A 159 0.55 -0.40 -7.22
CA VAL A 159 1.28 -1.56 -6.68
C VAL A 159 0.38 -2.75 -6.40
N ALA A 160 -0.90 -2.54 -6.06
CA ALA A 160 -1.89 -3.61 -5.97
C ALA A 160 -2.04 -4.34 -7.31
N CYS A 161 -1.97 -3.61 -8.41
CA CYS A 161 -2.10 -4.13 -9.76
C CYS A 161 -0.80 -4.81 -10.22
N GLN A 162 0.33 -4.12 -10.15
CA GLN A 162 1.61 -4.54 -10.74
C GLN A 162 2.40 -5.52 -9.85
N LEU A 163 2.24 -5.41 -8.52
CA LEU A 163 3.01 -6.16 -7.54
C LEU A 163 2.14 -7.05 -6.64
N SER A 164 0.99 -7.50 -7.16
CA SER A 164 0.02 -8.32 -6.41
C SER A 164 0.61 -9.58 -5.78
N THR A 165 1.72 -10.11 -6.30
CA THR A 165 2.42 -11.27 -5.72
C THR A 165 3.39 -10.91 -4.59
N ARG A 166 3.60 -9.63 -4.33
CA ARG A 166 4.50 -9.13 -3.27
C ARG A 166 3.77 -8.27 -2.23
N ILE A 167 2.62 -7.70 -2.57
CA ILE A 167 1.81 -6.83 -1.70
C ILE A 167 0.59 -7.60 -1.22
N ALA A 168 0.47 -7.82 0.09
CA ALA A 168 -0.60 -8.62 0.69
C ALA A 168 -1.95 -7.91 0.68
N ALA A 169 -1.98 -6.62 0.97
CA ALA A 169 -3.16 -5.76 0.93
C ALA A 169 -2.78 -4.29 0.73
N VAL A 170 -3.73 -3.45 0.32
CA VAL A 170 -3.51 -2.01 0.12
C VAL A 170 -4.59 -1.18 0.80
N SER A 171 -4.22 0.07 1.17
CA SER A 171 -5.17 1.05 1.69
C SER A 171 -4.93 2.44 1.08
N PRO A 172 -5.43 2.71 -0.13
CA PRO A 172 -5.34 4.04 -0.73
C PRO A 172 -6.24 5.05 0.00
N ILE A 173 -5.75 6.30 0.11
CA ILE A 173 -6.49 7.42 0.72
C ILE A 173 -6.59 8.55 -0.29
N SER A 174 -7.80 8.98 -0.64
CA SER A 174 -8.10 10.06 -1.61
C SER A 174 -7.27 9.93 -2.90
N GLY A 175 -7.15 8.70 -3.40
CA GLY A 175 -6.25 8.37 -4.51
C GLY A 175 -6.77 8.81 -5.87
N ASN A 176 -5.87 9.26 -6.75
CA ASN A 176 -6.16 9.57 -8.14
C ASN A 176 -6.06 8.30 -9.00
N TYR A 177 -7.16 7.59 -9.15
CA TYR A 177 -7.23 6.26 -9.77
C TYR A 177 -7.30 6.33 -11.31
N TYR A 178 -6.33 6.97 -11.94
CA TYR A 178 -6.27 7.01 -13.39
C TYR A 178 -6.13 5.60 -13.99
N PRO A 179 -6.78 5.34 -15.13
CA PRO A 179 -6.59 4.08 -15.84
C PRO A 179 -5.11 3.85 -16.20
N LEU A 180 -4.60 2.65 -15.93
CA LEU A 180 -3.25 2.28 -16.32
C LEU A 180 -3.21 1.99 -17.83
N GLN A 181 -2.19 2.48 -18.54
CA GLN A 181 -2.06 2.30 -20.00
C GLN A 181 -2.06 0.83 -20.42
N ALA A 182 -1.37 -0.04 -19.66
CA ALA A 182 -1.34 -1.49 -19.89
C ALA A 182 -2.53 -2.23 -19.25
N GLY A 183 -3.52 -1.51 -18.69
CA GLY A 183 -4.59 -2.10 -17.89
C GLY A 183 -4.12 -2.57 -16.52
N CYS A 184 -5.07 -3.12 -15.77
CA CYS A 184 -4.82 -3.65 -14.41
C CYS A 184 -5.17 -5.14 -14.37
N HIS A 185 -4.15 -5.99 -14.29
CA HIS A 185 -4.27 -7.46 -14.34
C HIS A 185 -3.51 -8.11 -13.17
N PRO A 186 -3.98 -7.97 -11.93
CA PRO A 186 -3.32 -8.55 -10.77
C PRO A 186 -3.30 -10.09 -10.88
N ARG A 187 -2.18 -10.71 -10.49
CA ARG A 187 -2.01 -12.18 -10.57
C ARG A 187 -2.77 -12.93 -9.47
N ARG A 188 -3.31 -12.22 -8.50
CA ARG A 188 -4.18 -12.74 -7.45
C ARG A 188 -5.17 -11.66 -7.01
N PRO A 189 -6.27 -12.02 -6.36
CA PRO A 189 -7.14 -11.07 -5.67
C PRO A 189 -6.35 -10.29 -4.60
N VAL A 190 -6.60 -8.97 -4.49
CA VAL A 190 -5.90 -8.09 -3.54
C VAL A 190 -6.91 -7.45 -2.59
N PRO A 191 -6.85 -7.75 -1.28
CA PRO A 191 -7.65 -7.07 -0.28
C PRO A 191 -7.40 -5.57 -0.27
N MET A 192 -8.47 -4.77 -0.12
CA MET A 192 -8.36 -3.31 -0.22
C MET A 192 -9.25 -2.62 0.80
N LEU A 193 -8.70 -1.57 1.44
CA LEU A 193 -9.43 -0.61 2.26
C LEU A 193 -9.24 0.79 1.66
N GLU A 194 -10.22 1.31 0.97
CA GLU A 194 -10.16 2.66 0.39
C GLU A 194 -10.83 3.69 1.32
N ILE A 195 -10.26 4.90 1.42
CA ILE A 195 -10.76 5.98 2.27
C ILE A 195 -10.83 7.25 1.43
N HIS A 196 -12.00 7.92 1.36
CA HIS A 196 -12.17 9.10 0.51
C HIS A 196 -13.17 10.11 1.07
N GLY A 197 -12.85 11.40 0.93
CA GLY A 197 -13.77 12.49 1.27
C GLY A 197 -14.86 12.66 0.20
N SER A 198 -16.12 12.71 0.62
CA SER A 198 -17.25 12.85 -0.33
C SER A 198 -17.34 14.24 -1.00
N ALA A 199 -16.67 15.24 -0.43
CA ALA A 199 -16.59 16.61 -0.96
C ALA A 199 -15.14 16.98 -1.36
N ASP A 200 -14.32 15.99 -1.74
CA ASP A 200 -12.94 16.19 -2.19
C ASP A 200 -12.92 17.08 -3.47
N PRO A 201 -12.33 18.28 -3.43
CA PRO A 201 -12.30 19.19 -4.57
C PRO A 201 -11.13 18.93 -5.53
N ILE A 202 -10.12 18.16 -5.12
CA ILE A 202 -8.89 17.90 -5.89
C ILE A 202 -8.98 16.57 -6.63
N VAL A 203 -9.40 15.51 -5.93
CA VAL A 203 -9.70 14.19 -6.49
C VAL A 203 -11.18 13.92 -6.25
N PRO A 204 -12.09 14.40 -7.11
CA PRO A 204 -13.52 14.34 -6.86
C PRO A 204 -14.03 12.91 -6.66
N TYR A 205 -14.78 12.69 -5.59
CA TYR A 205 -15.38 11.39 -5.26
C TYR A 205 -16.18 10.79 -6.42
N ASN A 206 -16.89 11.65 -7.17
CA ASN A 206 -17.69 11.27 -8.34
C ASN A 206 -16.88 11.25 -9.65
N GLY A 207 -15.55 11.38 -9.55
CA GLY A 207 -14.66 11.34 -10.71
C GLY A 207 -14.72 12.60 -11.59
N ILE A 208 -14.00 12.53 -12.71
CA ILE A 208 -13.96 13.55 -13.76
C ILE A 208 -14.25 12.85 -15.09
N SER A 209 -15.38 13.18 -15.71
CA SER A 209 -15.79 12.53 -16.94
C SER A 209 -14.87 12.91 -18.12
N ALA A 210 -14.78 12.04 -19.13
CA ALA A 210 -14.05 12.32 -20.38
C ALA A 210 -14.61 13.54 -21.16
N LYS A 211 -15.83 13.99 -20.88
CA LYS A 211 -16.37 15.24 -21.44
C LYS A 211 -15.71 16.48 -20.83
N VAL A 212 -15.30 16.40 -19.55
CA VAL A 212 -14.63 17.49 -18.80
C VAL A 212 -13.12 17.43 -19.01
N ASN A 213 -12.53 16.26 -18.92
CA ASN A 213 -11.11 16.03 -19.18
C ASN A 213 -10.93 14.83 -20.13
N PRO A 214 -10.91 15.05 -21.45
CA PRO A 214 -10.80 13.96 -22.42
C PRO A 214 -9.49 13.19 -22.36
N GLN A 215 -8.41 13.85 -21.96
CA GLN A 215 -7.08 13.26 -21.93
C GLN A 215 -6.87 12.38 -20.69
N TRP A 216 -7.37 12.84 -19.55
CA TRP A 216 -7.18 12.18 -18.27
C TRP A 216 -8.49 12.12 -17.48
N PRO A 217 -9.46 11.31 -17.94
CA PRO A 217 -10.68 11.09 -17.17
C PRO A 217 -10.33 10.35 -15.89
N LEU A 218 -11.01 10.70 -14.80
CA LEU A 218 -10.85 10.04 -13.52
C LEU A 218 -12.14 9.28 -13.20
N PRO A 219 -12.11 7.98 -12.97
CA PRO A 219 -13.31 7.22 -12.59
C PRO A 219 -13.86 7.72 -11.24
N ALA A 220 -15.15 7.59 -11.03
CA ALA A 220 -15.72 7.75 -9.71
C ALA A 220 -15.14 6.67 -8.77
N VAL A 221 -14.96 7.01 -7.48
CA VAL A 221 -14.41 6.07 -6.49
C VAL A 221 -15.21 4.77 -6.44
N GLN A 222 -16.54 4.86 -6.49
CA GLN A 222 -17.43 3.69 -6.49
C GLN A 222 -17.23 2.80 -7.72
N ASP A 223 -17.02 3.40 -8.91
CA ASP A 223 -16.80 2.64 -10.15
C ASP A 223 -15.45 1.91 -10.09
N TRP A 224 -14.39 2.58 -9.62
CA TRP A 224 -13.08 1.99 -9.44
C TRP A 224 -13.10 0.82 -8.43
N LEU A 225 -13.82 0.99 -7.31
CA LEU A 225 -14.00 -0.09 -6.31
C LEU A 225 -14.82 -1.25 -6.88
N HIS A 226 -15.83 -0.97 -7.70
CA HIS A 226 -16.61 -2.02 -8.37
C HIS A 226 -15.74 -2.83 -9.33
N GLU A 227 -14.86 -2.19 -10.10
CA GLU A 227 -13.90 -2.89 -10.94
C GLU A 227 -12.95 -3.79 -10.12
N TRP A 228 -12.50 -3.33 -8.94
CA TRP A 228 -11.70 -4.15 -8.05
C TRP A 228 -12.51 -5.32 -7.46
N ALA A 229 -13.78 -5.11 -7.14
CA ALA A 229 -14.67 -6.18 -6.71
C ALA A 229 -14.80 -7.26 -7.79
N GLN A 230 -14.92 -6.87 -9.06
CA GLN A 230 -14.93 -7.81 -10.19
C GLN A 230 -13.59 -8.57 -10.30
N ARG A 231 -12.44 -7.88 -10.24
CA ARG A 231 -11.10 -8.50 -10.27
C ARG A 231 -10.89 -9.49 -9.12
N ASN A 232 -11.41 -9.17 -7.94
CA ASN A 232 -11.34 -10.04 -6.78
C ASN A 232 -12.40 -11.16 -6.78
N GLY A 233 -13.32 -11.18 -7.76
CA GLY A 233 -14.40 -12.16 -7.85
C GLY A 233 -15.42 -12.07 -6.71
N CYS A 234 -15.67 -10.84 -6.20
CA CYS A 234 -16.65 -10.63 -5.13
C CYS A 234 -18.07 -10.86 -5.63
N THR A 235 -18.87 -11.59 -4.87
CA THR A 235 -20.25 -11.98 -5.24
C THR A 235 -21.32 -11.18 -4.51
N GLN A 236 -20.94 -10.39 -3.50
CA GLN A 236 -21.84 -9.59 -2.67
C GLN A 236 -21.30 -8.18 -2.47
N GLY A 237 -22.20 -7.20 -2.40
CA GLY A 237 -21.87 -5.81 -2.12
C GLY A 237 -22.11 -4.86 -3.32
N PRO A 238 -21.94 -3.54 -3.13
CA PRO A 238 -21.59 -2.93 -1.84
C PRO A 238 -22.75 -2.99 -0.83
N GLU A 239 -22.44 -3.37 0.40
CA GLU A 239 -23.36 -3.25 1.52
C GLU A 239 -22.81 -2.29 2.58
N VAL A 240 -23.68 -1.56 3.27
CA VAL A 240 -23.28 -0.69 4.37
C VAL A 240 -23.04 -1.56 5.61
N PHE A 241 -21.81 -1.55 6.13
CA PHE A 241 -21.46 -2.33 7.32
C PHE A 241 -21.21 -1.45 8.56
N ALA A 242 -20.95 -0.15 8.36
CA ALA A 242 -20.72 0.80 9.44
C ALA A 242 -21.30 2.17 9.09
N ARG A 243 -21.82 2.87 10.10
CA ARG A 243 -22.20 4.28 10.05
C ARG A 243 -21.82 4.94 11.35
N ASP A 244 -21.12 6.06 11.27
CA ASP A 244 -20.90 6.95 12.39
C ASP A 244 -21.23 8.40 11.99
N LYS A 245 -20.86 9.36 12.85
CA LYS A 245 -21.20 10.77 12.62
C LYS A 245 -20.63 11.33 11.32
N ASN A 246 -19.45 10.89 10.92
CA ASN A 246 -18.67 11.50 9.83
C ASN A 246 -18.31 10.51 8.73
N SER A 247 -18.66 9.24 8.86
CA SER A 247 -18.29 8.24 7.83
C SER A 247 -19.36 7.18 7.62
N THR A 248 -19.40 6.69 6.37
CA THR A 248 -20.17 5.50 5.99
C THR A 248 -19.21 4.46 5.46
N GLY A 249 -19.23 3.26 6.07
CA GLY A 249 -18.44 2.11 5.64
C GLY A 249 -19.24 1.20 4.70
N PHE A 250 -18.65 0.89 3.55
CA PHE A 250 -19.17 -0.04 2.55
C PHE A 250 -18.25 -1.24 2.43
N ARG A 251 -18.80 -2.42 2.12
CA ARG A 251 -17.99 -3.61 1.88
C ARG A 251 -18.50 -4.45 0.72
N TRP A 252 -17.56 -5.13 0.04
CA TRP A 252 -17.81 -6.21 -0.91
C TRP A 252 -17.21 -7.49 -0.32
N THR A 253 -17.98 -8.57 -0.36
CA THR A 253 -17.65 -9.86 0.26
C THR A 253 -17.89 -11.02 -0.68
N GLY A 254 -17.60 -12.26 -0.25
CA GLY A 254 -17.67 -13.44 -1.10
C GLY A 254 -16.63 -13.39 -2.22
N CYS A 255 -15.49 -12.74 -1.97
CA CYS A 255 -14.39 -12.59 -2.92
C CYS A 255 -13.48 -13.83 -2.89
N HIS A 256 -12.77 -14.08 -3.98
CA HIS A 256 -11.78 -15.15 -4.03
C HIS A 256 -10.67 -14.91 -3.00
N GLN A 257 -10.22 -15.96 -2.33
CA GLN A 257 -9.13 -15.93 -1.34
C GLN A 257 -9.37 -14.92 -0.20
N ASP A 258 -10.62 -14.67 0.18
CA ASP A 258 -11.05 -13.71 1.21
C ASP A 258 -10.55 -12.27 0.97
N ALA A 259 -10.27 -11.93 -0.29
CA ALA A 259 -9.81 -10.61 -0.71
C ALA A 259 -10.95 -9.57 -0.72
N SER A 260 -11.56 -9.33 0.44
CA SER A 260 -12.63 -8.36 0.63
C SER A 260 -12.19 -6.94 0.30
N ILE A 261 -13.17 -6.12 -0.09
CA ILE A 261 -12.97 -4.69 -0.31
C ILE A 261 -13.80 -3.95 0.71
N LEU A 262 -13.15 -3.03 1.42
CA LEU A 262 -13.77 -2.07 2.32
C LEU A 262 -13.60 -0.66 1.77
N HIS A 263 -14.56 0.20 2.04
CA HIS A 263 -14.50 1.61 1.70
C HIS A 263 -15.12 2.46 2.79
N TYR A 264 -14.39 3.46 3.26
CA TYR A 264 -14.93 4.50 4.13
C TYR A 264 -15.09 5.81 3.35
N ARG A 265 -16.35 6.19 3.11
CA ARG A 265 -16.71 7.51 2.61
C ARG A 265 -16.78 8.47 3.79
N ILE A 266 -15.91 9.48 3.81
CA ILE A 266 -15.90 10.52 4.83
C ILE A 266 -16.88 11.61 4.41
N GLU A 267 -17.98 11.74 5.14
CA GLU A 267 -19.08 12.63 4.76
C GLU A 267 -18.70 14.11 4.89
N GLY A 268 -18.79 14.85 3.78
CA GLY A 268 -18.34 16.24 3.69
C GLY A 268 -16.81 16.41 3.78
N GLY A 269 -16.04 15.32 3.85
CA GLY A 269 -14.59 15.35 3.87
C GLY A 269 -14.01 15.89 2.57
N GLY A 270 -12.98 16.74 2.67
CA GLY A 270 -12.20 17.27 1.55
C GLY A 270 -11.01 16.39 1.20
N HIS A 271 -10.01 16.99 0.49
CA HIS A 271 -8.77 16.32 0.11
C HIS A 271 -7.78 16.26 1.27
N SER A 272 -7.94 15.31 2.17
CA SER A 272 -7.10 15.13 3.36
C SER A 272 -7.14 13.71 3.88
N ILE A 273 -6.13 13.35 4.67
CA ILE A 273 -6.17 12.14 5.50
C ILE A 273 -7.08 12.47 6.70
N PRO A 274 -8.20 11.76 6.92
CA PRO A 274 -9.02 12.01 8.11
C PRO A 274 -8.22 11.63 9.37
N ALA A 275 -8.31 12.45 10.42
CA ALA A 275 -7.62 12.15 11.68
C ALA A 275 -8.12 10.85 12.31
N THR A 276 -9.44 10.61 12.20
CA THR A 276 -10.09 9.41 12.76
C THR A 276 -11.17 8.89 11.82
N ILE A 277 -11.43 7.59 11.91
CA ILE A 277 -12.61 6.90 11.35
C ILE A 277 -13.32 6.24 12.54
N GLY A 278 -14.54 6.63 12.81
CA GLY A 278 -15.18 6.32 14.07
C GLY A 278 -14.36 6.88 15.24
N ASN A 279 -14.00 6.03 16.18
CA ASN A 279 -13.26 6.41 17.39
C ASN A 279 -11.74 6.05 17.30
N LEU A 280 -11.27 5.59 16.14
CA LEU A 280 -9.87 5.17 15.98
C LEU A 280 -9.11 6.11 15.07
N PRO A 281 -7.81 6.36 15.33
CA PRO A 281 -6.91 7.00 14.38
C PRO A 281 -6.92 6.26 13.04
N THR A 282 -6.79 7.00 11.94
CA THR A 282 -6.89 6.41 10.58
C THR A 282 -5.82 5.35 10.35
N GLU A 283 -4.59 5.56 10.79
CA GLU A 283 -3.49 4.58 10.68
C GLU A 283 -3.78 3.30 11.47
N GLN A 284 -4.50 3.40 12.61
CA GLN A 284 -4.91 2.22 13.38
C GLN A 284 -6.02 1.45 12.67
N VAL A 285 -6.96 2.12 11.99
CA VAL A 285 -8.00 1.47 11.17
C VAL A 285 -7.35 0.71 10.01
N ILE A 286 -6.38 1.33 9.34
CA ILE A 286 -5.61 0.73 8.25
C ILE A 286 -4.83 -0.50 8.74
N TRP A 287 -4.13 -0.39 9.88
CA TRP A 287 -3.41 -1.52 10.47
C TRP A 287 -4.35 -2.67 10.87
N ASN A 288 -5.50 -2.36 11.46
CA ASN A 288 -6.49 -3.35 11.84
C ASN A 288 -7.01 -4.13 10.62
N PHE A 289 -7.08 -3.50 9.46
CA PHE A 289 -7.38 -4.16 8.20
C PHE A 289 -6.18 -5.00 7.72
N PHE A 290 -4.99 -4.42 7.63
CA PHE A 290 -3.80 -5.08 7.09
C PHE A 290 -3.44 -6.37 7.82
N LYS A 291 -3.47 -6.38 9.14
CA LYS A 291 -3.08 -7.56 9.95
C LYS A 291 -3.95 -8.80 9.74
N LEU A 292 -5.11 -8.66 9.06
CA LEU A 292 -5.99 -9.77 8.72
C LEU A 292 -5.58 -10.48 7.41
N HIS A 293 -4.62 -9.93 6.66
CA HIS A 293 -4.28 -10.40 5.33
C HIS A 293 -2.81 -10.81 5.20
N SER A 294 -2.57 -11.87 4.42
CA SER A 294 -1.23 -12.29 4.02
C SER A 294 -1.26 -12.82 2.57
N LEU A 295 -0.10 -12.97 1.94
CA LEU A 295 0.00 -13.52 0.59
C LEU A 295 -0.44 -15.00 0.52
N SER A 296 -0.33 -15.74 1.63
CA SER A 296 -0.73 -17.15 1.74
C SER A 296 -2.19 -17.37 2.15
N GLY A 297 -2.99 -16.30 2.23
CA GLY A 297 -4.37 -16.30 2.70
C GLY A 297 -4.55 -15.47 3.98
N PRO A 298 -5.67 -15.64 4.74
CA PRO A 298 -5.87 -14.93 6.00
C PRO A 298 -4.70 -15.13 6.96
N ALA A 299 -4.26 -14.04 7.61
CA ALA A 299 -3.24 -14.14 8.65
C ALA A 299 -3.81 -14.90 9.86
N SER A 300 -3.13 -15.93 10.28
CA SER A 300 -3.49 -16.75 11.47
C SER A 300 -3.19 -16.05 12.77
#